data_791e647d4bdbcc06a5df0feed910d804
#
_entry.id   791e647d4bdbcc06a5df0feed910d804
#
_cell.length_a   1.000
_cell.length_b   1.000
_cell.length_c   1.000
_cell.angle_alpha   90.00
_cell.angle_beta   90.00
_cell.angle_gamma   90.00
#
_symmetry.space_group_name_H-M   'P 1'
#
loop_
_entity.id
_entity.type
_entity.pdbx_description
1 polymer ?
#
loop_
_entity_poly.entity_id
_entity_poly.type
_entity_poly.pdbx_seq_one_letter_code
_entity_poly.pdbx_strand_id
1 'polypeptide(L)'
;MSGSTLFSIGEALIDMIPSKVGCSFAEVPSFSPRTGGAPANVCAAFTRLGGKSTFLSQLGDDPFGHKIARELEACGIDLSHLAFTDKANTALAFVSLEEDGNRTFSFYRKPSADLLYAPEQIDPAWFREAFALHFCSVSLVDSPMRHAHLAAITAAREAGSIVSFDPNLRFPLWPDRAMLREAVLQFMLLANILKISDEELEFLTGTADIEAALPQLFVGDVQLVLYTCG
;
A
#
# COMPACT_ATOMS: atom_id res chain seq x y z
N MET A 1 -18.80 -13.21 -10.84
CA MET A 1 -17.64 -13.13 -9.94
C MET A 1 -17.47 -14.52 -9.34
N SER A 2 -16.41 -15.24 -9.70
CA SER A 2 -16.18 -16.62 -9.26
C SER A 2 -15.34 -16.72 -7.98
N GLY A 3 -14.62 -15.68 -7.59
CA GLY A 3 -13.74 -15.66 -6.43
C GLY A 3 -14.38 -15.08 -5.18
N SER A 4 -13.84 -15.41 -4.02
CA SER A 4 -14.29 -14.93 -2.70
C SER A 4 -13.19 -14.29 -1.85
N THR A 5 -11.96 -14.20 -2.39
CA THR A 5 -10.77 -13.74 -1.66
C THR A 5 -10.35 -12.34 -2.12
N LEU A 6 -10.11 -11.43 -1.19
CA LEU A 6 -9.46 -10.16 -1.47
C LEU A 6 -7.95 -10.38 -1.56
N PHE A 7 -7.35 -10.05 -2.69
CA PHE A 7 -5.90 -9.96 -2.82
C PHE A 7 -5.46 -8.53 -2.58
N SER A 8 -4.36 -8.35 -1.87
CA SER A 8 -3.73 -7.03 -1.72
C SER A 8 -2.24 -7.13 -2.00
N ILE A 9 -1.70 -6.20 -2.79
CA ILE A 9 -0.29 -6.16 -3.16
C ILE A 9 0.34 -4.84 -2.71
N GLY A 10 1.54 -4.92 -2.15
CA GLY A 10 2.32 -3.75 -1.76
C GLY A 10 3.18 -4.01 -0.52
N GLU A 11 3.49 -2.94 0.20
CA GLU A 11 4.37 -3.00 1.37
C GLU A 11 3.67 -3.50 2.63
N ALA A 12 4.44 -4.22 3.44
CA ALA A 12 4.29 -4.28 4.87
C ALA A 12 5.63 -3.86 5.51
N LEU A 13 5.55 -3.06 6.56
CA LEU A 13 6.72 -2.43 7.18
C LEU A 13 6.55 -2.33 8.70
N ILE A 14 7.60 -1.94 9.39
CA ILE A 14 7.53 -1.62 10.81
C ILE A 14 7.46 -0.11 10.99
N ASP A 15 6.36 0.36 11.57
CA ASP A 15 6.25 1.70 12.11
C ASP A 15 6.93 1.75 13.50
N MET A 16 7.98 2.54 13.59
CA MET A 16 8.70 2.80 14.83
C MET A 16 8.04 4.00 15.53
N ILE A 17 7.15 3.68 16.49
CA ILE A 17 6.34 4.68 17.19
C ILE A 17 7.16 5.26 18.36
N PRO A 18 7.34 6.59 18.42
CA PRO A 18 8.12 7.22 19.48
C PRO A 18 7.38 7.12 20.84
N SER A 19 8.16 6.94 21.90
CA SER A 19 7.64 6.95 23.28
C SER A 19 7.38 8.36 23.83
N LYS A 20 7.85 9.39 23.13
CA LYS A 20 7.68 10.81 23.48
C LYS A 20 7.25 11.57 22.22
N VAL A 21 6.27 12.45 22.36
CA VAL A 21 5.75 13.34 21.32
C VAL A 21 6.17 14.79 21.60
N GLY A 22 6.07 15.67 20.61
CA GLY A 22 6.39 17.09 20.77
C GLY A 22 7.88 17.35 21.06
N CYS A 23 8.78 16.54 20.52
CA CYS A 23 10.20 16.71 20.67
C CYS A 23 10.94 16.32 19.38
N SER A 24 12.17 16.78 19.23
CA SER A 24 13.01 16.39 18.09
C SER A 24 13.28 14.87 18.09
N PHE A 25 13.55 14.30 16.93
CA PHE A 25 13.89 12.88 16.80
C PHE A 25 15.04 12.44 17.71
N ALA A 26 16.04 13.32 17.90
CA ALA A 26 17.21 13.07 18.75
C ALA A 26 16.88 12.98 20.24
N GLU A 27 15.74 13.52 20.67
CA GLU A 27 15.30 13.52 22.07
C GLU A 27 14.35 12.38 22.39
N VAL A 28 13.96 11.56 21.40
CA VAL A 28 13.12 10.38 21.61
C VAL A 28 13.93 9.27 22.31
N PRO A 29 13.59 8.90 23.55
CA PRO A 29 14.42 7.94 24.30
C PRO A 29 14.23 6.48 23.85
N SER A 30 13.08 6.15 23.23
CA SER A 30 12.80 4.79 22.74
C SER A 30 11.69 4.78 21.69
N PHE A 31 11.65 3.72 20.89
CA PHE A 31 10.62 3.46 19.89
C PHE A 31 10.00 2.10 20.10
N SER A 32 8.70 1.99 19.84
CA SER A 32 7.97 0.71 19.85
C SER A 32 7.67 0.27 18.43
N PRO A 33 8.11 -0.92 18.00
CA PRO A 33 7.82 -1.43 16.67
C PRO A 33 6.36 -1.89 16.56
N ARG A 34 5.67 -1.42 15.51
CA ARG A 34 4.31 -1.83 15.15
C ARG A 34 4.27 -2.25 13.69
N THR A 35 3.57 -3.33 13.40
CA THR A 35 3.33 -3.73 12.01
C THR A 35 2.39 -2.73 11.35
N GLY A 36 2.79 -2.22 10.19
CA GLY A 36 2.10 -1.27 9.35
C GLY A 36 2.21 -1.65 7.87
N GLY A 37 1.82 -0.73 7.00
CA GLY A 37 1.70 -0.92 5.56
C GLY A 37 0.23 -0.87 5.14
N ALA A 38 -0.12 0.06 4.26
CA ALA A 38 -1.51 0.29 3.89
C ALA A 38 -2.16 -0.96 3.26
N PRO A 39 -1.54 -1.67 2.29
CA PRO A 39 -2.11 -2.88 1.71
C PRO A 39 -2.30 -4.01 2.73
N ALA A 40 -1.34 -4.20 3.65
CA ALA A 40 -1.44 -5.19 4.73
C ALA A 40 -2.57 -4.85 5.70
N ASN A 41 -2.77 -3.57 6.02
CA ASN A 41 -3.86 -3.11 6.89
C ASN A 41 -5.24 -3.36 6.26
N VAL A 42 -5.38 -3.24 4.93
CA VAL A 42 -6.62 -3.57 4.22
C VAL A 42 -6.92 -5.06 4.33
N CYS A 43 -5.93 -5.95 4.12
CA CYS A 43 -6.09 -7.39 4.37
C CYS A 43 -6.56 -7.66 5.80
N ALA A 44 -5.88 -7.08 6.80
CA ALA A 44 -6.20 -7.29 8.20
C ALA A 44 -7.63 -6.82 8.56
N ALA A 45 -8.03 -5.65 8.06
CA ALA A 45 -9.36 -5.12 8.28
C ALA A 45 -10.43 -6.02 7.63
N PHE A 46 -10.23 -6.40 6.37
CA PHE A 46 -11.17 -7.25 5.64
C PHE A 46 -11.33 -8.63 6.30
N THR A 47 -10.23 -9.24 6.73
CA THR A 47 -10.28 -10.54 7.41
C THR A 47 -10.97 -10.46 8.77
N ARG A 48 -10.74 -9.39 9.55
CA ARG A 48 -11.44 -9.15 10.82
C ARG A 48 -12.94 -8.94 10.66
N LEU A 49 -13.38 -8.47 9.51
CA LEU A 49 -14.80 -8.34 9.15
C LEU A 49 -15.40 -9.66 8.64
N GLY A 50 -14.67 -10.76 8.65
CA GLY A 50 -15.13 -12.08 8.26
C GLY A 50 -14.84 -12.45 6.80
N GLY A 51 -14.11 -11.63 6.05
CA GLY A 51 -13.65 -11.93 4.71
C GLY A 51 -12.43 -12.84 4.68
N LYS A 52 -12.06 -13.30 3.48
CA LYS A 52 -10.79 -13.99 3.23
C LYS A 52 -9.87 -13.06 2.48
N SER A 53 -8.61 -12.94 2.91
CA SER A 53 -7.62 -12.13 2.21
C SER A 53 -6.29 -12.85 2.03
N THR A 54 -5.61 -12.55 0.94
CA THR A 54 -4.26 -13.02 0.59
C THR A 54 -3.36 -11.81 0.36
N PHE A 55 -2.18 -11.82 0.97
CA PHE A 55 -1.24 -10.71 0.87
C PHE A 55 -0.06 -11.06 -0.03
N LEU A 56 0.17 -10.24 -1.06
CA LEU A 56 1.25 -10.37 -2.03
C LEU A 56 2.33 -9.35 -1.71
N SER A 57 3.49 -9.82 -1.24
CA SER A 57 4.61 -8.95 -0.87
C SER A 57 5.90 -9.75 -0.70
N GLN A 58 6.98 -9.03 -0.39
CA GLN A 58 8.25 -9.60 0.02
C GLN A 58 8.77 -8.90 1.26
N LEU A 59 9.24 -9.67 2.23
CA LEU A 59 9.86 -9.18 3.47
C LEU A 59 11.33 -9.57 3.50
N GLY A 60 12.11 -8.88 4.32
CA GLY A 60 13.46 -9.31 4.63
C GLY A 60 13.44 -10.60 5.44
N ASP A 61 14.40 -11.49 5.18
CA ASP A 61 14.67 -12.63 6.06
C ASP A 61 15.40 -12.12 7.32
N ASP A 62 14.68 -11.34 8.11
CA ASP A 62 15.16 -10.65 9.30
C ASP A 62 14.11 -10.66 10.43
N PRO A 63 14.48 -10.30 11.68
CA PRO A 63 13.55 -10.33 12.81
C PRO A 63 12.28 -9.50 12.61
N PHE A 64 12.32 -8.41 11.84
CA PHE A 64 11.16 -7.58 11.58
C PHE A 64 10.24 -8.22 10.54
N GLY A 65 10.81 -8.81 9.47
CA GLY A 65 10.04 -9.56 8.50
C GLY A 65 9.27 -10.72 9.12
N HIS A 66 9.95 -11.51 9.95
CA HIS A 66 9.30 -12.60 10.69
C HIS A 66 8.28 -12.13 11.72
N LYS A 67 8.49 -10.96 12.35
CA LYS A 67 7.49 -10.35 13.22
C LYS A 67 6.23 -9.98 12.44
N ILE A 68 6.38 -9.30 11.30
CA ILE A 68 5.25 -8.91 10.43
C ILE A 68 4.48 -10.15 10.01
N ALA A 69 5.15 -11.16 9.45
CA ALA A 69 4.50 -12.38 8.98
C ALA A 69 3.67 -13.05 10.08
N ARG A 70 4.23 -13.22 11.28
CA ARG A 70 3.48 -13.78 12.43
C ARG A 70 2.25 -12.96 12.81
N GLU A 71 2.34 -11.64 12.79
CA GLU A 71 1.21 -10.77 13.16
C GLU A 71 0.11 -10.78 12.09
N LEU A 72 0.47 -10.82 10.81
CA LEU A 72 -0.49 -10.95 9.70
C LEU A 72 -1.16 -12.33 9.71
N GLU A 73 -0.40 -13.41 9.93
CA GLU A 73 -0.94 -14.76 10.07
C GLU A 73 -1.90 -14.87 11.26
N ALA A 74 -1.54 -14.27 12.41
CA ALA A 74 -2.41 -14.21 13.58
C ALA A 74 -3.73 -13.42 13.33
N CYS A 75 -3.76 -12.53 12.33
CA CYS A 75 -4.98 -11.89 11.86
C CYS A 75 -5.81 -12.77 10.92
N GLY A 76 -5.32 -13.97 10.55
CA GLY A 76 -6.00 -14.89 9.64
C GLY A 76 -5.81 -14.57 8.15
N ILE A 77 -4.80 -13.78 7.80
CA ILE A 77 -4.45 -13.44 6.42
C ILE A 77 -3.70 -14.64 5.82
N ASP A 78 -4.05 -15.02 4.60
CA ASP A 78 -3.30 -16.01 3.85
C ASP A 78 -1.97 -15.41 3.35
N LEU A 79 -0.86 -16.00 3.78
CA LEU A 79 0.51 -15.60 3.44
C LEU A 79 1.21 -16.58 2.51
N SER A 80 0.48 -17.50 1.86
CA SER A 80 1.06 -18.51 0.95
C SER A 80 1.87 -17.92 -0.20
N HIS A 81 1.63 -16.65 -0.54
CA HIS A 81 2.32 -15.91 -1.60
C HIS A 81 3.22 -14.79 -1.06
N LEU A 82 3.51 -14.78 0.24
CA LEU A 82 4.49 -13.88 0.84
C LEU A 82 5.90 -14.46 0.64
N ALA A 83 6.79 -13.65 0.05
CA ALA A 83 8.18 -14.04 -0.16
C ALA A 83 9.10 -13.48 0.94
N PHE A 84 10.25 -14.11 1.13
CA PHE A 84 11.35 -13.61 1.95
C PHE A 84 12.62 -13.46 1.11
N THR A 85 13.48 -12.50 1.47
CA THR A 85 14.76 -12.28 0.81
C THR A 85 15.84 -11.86 1.81
N ASP A 86 17.06 -12.32 1.58
CA ASP A 86 18.28 -11.90 2.28
C ASP A 86 18.99 -10.71 1.58
N LYS A 87 18.48 -10.27 0.43
CA LYS A 87 19.11 -9.22 -0.40
C LYS A 87 18.85 -7.80 0.12
N ALA A 88 17.81 -7.61 0.92
CA ALA A 88 17.48 -6.33 1.54
C ALA A 88 16.65 -6.55 2.81
N ASN A 89 16.76 -5.59 3.73
CA ASN A 89 16.02 -5.65 5.00
C ASN A 89 14.55 -5.25 4.80
N THR A 90 13.73 -5.67 5.77
CA THR A 90 12.35 -5.21 5.94
C THR A 90 12.33 -3.69 6.10
N ALA A 91 11.38 -3.03 5.45
CA ALA A 91 11.22 -1.58 5.52
C ALA A 91 10.87 -1.11 6.94
N LEU A 92 11.45 0.03 7.34
CA LEU A 92 11.11 0.73 8.57
C LEU A 92 10.62 2.14 8.27
N ALA A 93 9.64 2.61 9.03
CA ALA A 93 9.19 3.99 9.04
C ALA A 93 9.27 4.52 10.48
N PHE A 94 10.11 5.52 10.71
CA PHE A 94 10.13 6.22 11.99
C PHE A 94 9.10 7.33 11.96
N VAL A 95 8.20 7.31 12.93
CA VAL A 95 7.16 8.32 13.10
C VAL A 95 7.67 9.39 14.04
N SER A 96 7.59 10.66 13.64
CA SER A 96 7.72 11.80 14.54
C SER A 96 6.35 12.43 14.71
N LEU A 97 6.00 12.74 15.95
CA LEU A 97 4.73 13.37 16.32
C LEU A 97 5.05 14.77 16.83
N GLU A 98 4.60 15.79 16.13
CA GLU A 98 4.73 17.19 16.51
C GLU A 98 3.71 17.53 17.60
N GLU A 99 3.89 18.67 18.28
CA GLU A 99 3.01 19.10 19.38
C GLU A 99 1.55 19.32 18.92
N ASP A 100 1.36 19.73 17.67
CA ASP A 100 0.04 19.93 17.04
C ASP A 100 -0.62 18.62 16.55
N GLY A 101 0.05 17.45 16.76
CA GLY A 101 -0.43 16.16 16.35
C GLY A 101 -0.07 15.76 14.91
N ASN A 102 0.60 16.64 14.15
CA ASN A 102 1.08 16.33 12.83
C ASN A 102 2.11 15.20 12.87
N ARG A 103 2.05 14.32 11.88
CA ARG A 103 2.95 13.17 11.74
C ARG A 103 3.93 13.41 10.59
N THR A 104 5.20 13.29 10.90
CA THR A 104 6.26 13.21 9.88
C THR A 104 6.85 11.81 9.89
N PHE A 105 7.33 11.36 8.73
CA PHE A 105 7.86 10.02 8.54
C PHE A 105 9.27 10.08 7.98
N SER A 106 10.17 9.29 8.59
CA SER A 106 11.49 9.01 8.04
C SER A 106 11.55 7.53 7.62
N PHE A 107 11.64 7.28 6.32
CA PHE A 107 11.61 5.94 5.77
C PHE A 107 13.02 5.36 5.57
N TYR A 108 13.23 4.15 6.05
CA TYR A 108 14.42 3.33 5.77
C TYR A 108 14.03 2.25 4.75
N ARG A 109 14.08 2.66 3.46
CA ARG A 109 13.51 1.90 2.34
C ARG A 109 14.30 2.18 1.02
N LYS A 110 15.67 2.03 1.08
CA LYS A 110 16.55 2.38 -0.07
C LYS A 110 17.66 1.35 -0.31
N PRO A 111 17.38 0.20 -0.98
CA PRO A 111 16.09 -0.46 -1.13
C PRO A 111 15.66 -1.18 0.14
N SER A 112 14.39 -1.54 0.22
CA SER A 112 13.87 -2.51 1.18
C SER A 112 13.40 -3.77 0.45
N ALA A 113 13.18 -4.84 1.18
CA ALA A 113 12.83 -6.15 0.65
C ALA A 113 11.60 -6.11 -0.25
N ASP A 114 10.56 -5.37 0.12
CA ASP A 114 9.32 -5.24 -0.65
C ASP A 114 9.54 -4.61 -2.04
N LEU A 115 10.46 -3.65 -2.18
CA LEU A 115 10.77 -3.04 -3.48
C LEU A 115 11.44 -4.03 -4.46
N LEU A 116 12.02 -5.12 -3.96
CA LEU A 116 12.64 -6.17 -4.78
C LEU A 116 11.66 -7.26 -5.22
N TYR A 117 10.39 -7.21 -4.79
CA TYR A 117 9.36 -8.14 -5.26
C TYR A 117 9.13 -7.95 -6.75
N ALA A 118 9.44 -8.97 -7.54
CA ALA A 118 9.52 -8.87 -9.00
C ALA A 118 8.28 -9.45 -9.70
N PRO A 119 7.96 -9.02 -10.93
CA PRO A 119 6.79 -9.50 -11.66
C PRO A 119 6.82 -11.02 -11.93
N GLU A 120 8.01 -11.63 -12.01
CA GLU A 120 8.18 -13.07 -12.19
C GLU A 120 7.69 -13.89 -11.00
N GLN A 121 7.48 -13.25 -9.84
CA GLN A 121 6.94 -13.87 -8.64
C GLN A 121 5.40 -13.87 -8.63
N ILE A 122 4.75 -13.24 -9.61
CA ILE A 122 3.29 -13.22 -9.74
C ILE A 122 2.84 -14.36 -10.66
N ASP A 123 2.12 -15.34 -10.10
CA ASP A 123 1.45 -16.35 -10.91
C ASP A 123 0.00 -15.89 -11.21
N PRO A 124 -0.35 -15.69 -12.49
CA PRO A 124 -1.72 -15.32 -12.89
C PRO A 124 -2.79 -16.30 -12.42
N ALA A 125 -2.43 -17.56 -12.17
CA ALA A 125 -3.37 -18.58 -11.72
C ALA A 125 -3.96 -18.28 -10.33
N TRP A 126 -3.26 -17.53 -9.47
CA TRP A 126 -3.73 -17.15 -8.13
C TRP A 126 -5.02 -16.33 -8.18
N PHE A 127 -5.17 -15.48 -9.20
CA PHE A 127 -6.29 -14.54 -9.30
C PHE A 127 -7.63 -15.19 -9.71
N ARG A 128 -7.64 -16.50 -10.01
CA ARG A 128 -8.90 -17.24 -10.26
C ARG A 128 -9.83 -17.24 -9.03
N GLU A 129 -9.25 -17.14 -7.83
CA GLU A 129 -9.99 -17.06 -6.57
C GLU A 129 -10.22 -15.63 -6.07
N ALA A 130 -9.64 -14.64 -6.75
CA ALA A 130 -9.75 -13.25 -6.37
C ALA A 130 -11.09 -12.66 -6.85
N PHE A 131 -11.86 -12.07 -5.93
CA PHE A 131 -12.97 -11.19 -6.34
C PHE A 131 -12.47 -9.75 -6.52
N ALA A 132 -11.40 -9.35 -5.82
CA ALA A 132 -10.80 -8.04 -5.93
C ALA A 132 -9.28 -8.09 -5.67
N LEU A 133 -8.57 -7.15 -6.29
CA LEU A 133 -7.18 -6.81 -6.00
C LEU A 133 -7.12 -5.37 -5.49
N HIS A 134 -6.51 -5.16 -4.33
CA HIS A 134 -6.27 -3.84 -3.74
C HIS A 134 -4.79 -3.47 -3.76
N PHE A 135 -4.47 -2.19 -3.99
CA PHE A 135 -3.11 -1.65 -3.90
C PHE A 135 -3.10 -0.15 -3.58
N CYS A 136 -1.90 0.35 -3.21
CA CYS A 136 -1.63 1.75 -2.87
C CYS A 136 -0.45 2.30 -3.67
N SER A 137 -0.23 3.63 -3.65
CA SER A 137 0.87 4.24 -4.40
C SER A 137 2.25 4.13 -3.74
N VAL A 138 2.30 3.76 -2.47
CA VAL A 138 3.55 3.71 -1.67
C VAL A 138 4.63 2.85 -2.32
N SER A 139 4.25 1.81 -3.04
CA SER A 139 5.16 0.87 -3.71
C SER A 139 5.22 1.03 -5.23
N LEU A 140 4.68 2.13 -5.78
CA LEU A 140 4.70 2.43 -7.21
C LEU A 140 5.93 3.26 -7.66
N VAL A 141 6.89 3.51 -6.76
CA VAL A 141 8.20 4.07 -7.14
C VAL A 141 8.89 3.15 -8.14
N ASP A 142 9.80 3.70 -8.94
CA ASP A 142 10.56 2.94 -9.92
C ASP A 142 11.36 1.80 -9.26
N SER A 143 10.86 0.58 -9.39
CA SER A 143 11.36 -0.62 -8.72
C SER A 143 10.74 -1.88 -9.34
N PRO A 144 11.31 -3.08 -9.10
CA PRO A 144 10.68 -4.35 -9.47
C PRO A 144 9.22 -4.46 -8.97
N MET A 145 8.92 -3.98 -7.77
CA MET A 145 7.59 -4.01 -7.16
C MET A 145 6.54 -3.25 -7.99
N ARG A 146 6.90 -2.13 -8.63
CA ARG A 146 5.98 -1.44 -9.56
C ARG A 146 5.58 -2.32 -10.73
N HIS A 147 6.52 -3.10 -11.28
CA HIS A 147 6.23 -4.05 -12.36
C HIS A 147 5.41 -5.24 -11.86
N ALA A 148 5.65 -5.70 -10.63
CA ALA A 148 4.82 -6.72 -9.99
C ALA A 148 3.37 -6.24 -9.81
N HIS A 149 3.13 -4.96 -9.46
CA HIS A 149 1.78 -4.38 -9.45
C HIS A 149 1.11 -4.47 -10.82
N LEU A 150 1.81 -4.08 -11.90
CA LEU A 150 1.26 -4.17 -13.25
C LEU A 150 0.92 -5.62 -13.64
N ALA A 151 1.78 -6.59 -13.32
CA ALA A 151 1.53 -8.00 -13.56
C ALA A 151 0.30 -8.50 -12.78
N ALA A 152 0.21 -8.15 -11.49
CA ALA A 152 -0.92 -8.51 -10.64
C ALA A 152 -2.25 -7.88 -11.11
N ILE A 153 -2.23 -6.58 -11.47
CA ILE A 153 -3.41 -5.88 -12.00
C ILE A 153 -3.87 -6.53 -13.31
N THR A 154 -2.95 -6.84 -14.23
CA THR A 154 -3.28 -7.51 -15.50
C THR A 154 -3.92 -8.86 -15.24
N ALA A 155 -3.31 -9.70 -14.40
CA ALA A 155 -3.83 -11.02 -14.07
C ALA A 155 -5.21 -10.97 -13.36
N ALA A 156 -5.38 -10.02 -12.44
CA ALA A 156 -6.67 -9.80 -11.75
C ALA A 156 -7.78 -9.40 -12.72
N ARG A 157 -7.49 -8.48 -13.65
CA ARG A 157 -8.44 -8.03 -14.68
C ARG A 157 -8.82 -9.16 -15.65
N GLU A 158 -7.84 -9.95 -16.10
CA GLU A 158 -8.08 -11.13 -16.96
C GLU A 158 -8.93 -12.19 -16.25
N ALA A 159 -8.81 -12.31 -14.93
CA ALA A 159 -9.65 -13.18 -14.10
C ALA A 159 -11.05 -12.59 -13.79
N GLY A 160 -11.33 -11.34 -14.21
CA GLY A 160 -12.59 -10.65 -13.95
C GLY A 160 -12.75 -10.09 -12.53
N SER A 161 -11.64 -9.90 -11.83
CA SER A 161 -11.61 -9.30 -10.49
C SER A 161 -11.75 -7.79 -10.55
N ILE A 162 -12.31 -7.21 -9.49
CA ILE A 162 -12.37 -5.76 -9.28
C ILE A 162 -10.98 -5.26 -8.84
N VAL A 163 -10.51 -4.18 -9.44
CA VAL A 163 -9.26 -3.51 -9.04
C VAL A 163 -9.59 -2.29 -8.19
N SER A 164 -9.09 -2.26 -6.96
CA SER A 164 -9.28 -1.18 -5.97
C SER A 164 -7.96 -0.46 -5.72
N PHE A 165 -7.97 0.85 -5.83
CA PHE A 165 -6.81 1.71 -5.63
C PHE A 165 -7.06 2.80 -4.58
N ASP A 166 -6.17 2.88 -3.59
CA ASP A 166 -6.05 4.00 -2.66
C ASP A 166 -4.70 4.70 -2.92
N PRO A 167 -4.63 5.92 -3.47
CA PRO A 167 -3.39 6.65 -3.65
C PRO A 167 -2.52 6.66 -2.40
N ASN A 168 -3.08 6.97 -1.24
CA ASN A 168 -2.39 6.96 0.04
C ASN A 168 -1.02 7.63 -0.04
N LEU A 169 -1.01 8.91 -0.43
CA LEU A 169 0.19 9.64 -0.82
C LEU A 169 1.23 9.71 0.30
N ARG A 170 2.49 9.44 -0.05
CA ARG A 170 3.65 9.56 0.85
C ARG A 170 4.77 10.29 0.15
N PHE A 171 4.71 11.62 0.12
CA PHE A 171 5.68 12.48 -0.56
C PHE A 171 7.16 12.17 -0.25
N PRO A 172 7.55 11.85 1.00
CA PRO A 172 8.95 11.57 1.33
C PRO A 172 9.54 10.32 0.66
N LEU A 173 8.70 9.45 0.09
CA LEU A 173 9.15 8.25 -0.62
C LEU A 173 9.50 8.48 -2.09
N TRP A 174 9.15 9.64 -2.62
CA TRP A 174 9.30 9.95 -4.04
C TRP A 174 10.42 10.96 -4.30
N PRO A 175 11.12 10.87 -5.43
CA PRO A 175 12.13 11.86 -5.80
C PRO A 175 11.57 13.27 -5.90
N ASP A 176 10.36 13.40 -6.45
CA ASP A 176 9.61 14.65 -6.51
C ASP A 176 8.09 14.41 -6.61
N ARG A 177 7.33 15.49 -6.41
CA ARG A 177 5.85 15.45 -6.42
C ARG A 177 5.26 15.18 -7.79
N ALA A 178 5.95 15.58 -8.87
CA ALA A 178 5.45 15.38 -10.24
C ALA A 178 5.51 13.89 -10.62
N MET A 179 6.59 13.20 -10.29
CA MET A 179 6.71 11.75 -10.51
C MET A 179 5.66 10.95 -9.72
N LEU A 180 5.40 11.33 -8.47
CA LEU A 180 4.32 10.73 -7.69
C LEU A 180 2.96 10.93 -8.37
N ARG A 181 2.65 12.18 -8.76
CA ARG A 181 1.39 12.51 -9.42
C ARG A 181 1.21 11.73 -10.71
N GLU A 182 2.24 11.68 -11.55
CA GLU A 182 2.23 10.94 -12.81
C GLU A 182 1.96 9.45 -12.57
N ALA A 183 2.66 8.82 -11.63
CA ALA A 183 2.46 7.42 -11.31
C ALA A 183 1.03 7.15 -10.82
N VAL A 184 0.50 7.99 -9.92
CA VAL A 184 -0.87 7.83 -9.43
C VAL A 184 -1.88 7.95 -10.56
N LEU A 185 -1.75 8.97 -11.43
CA LEU A 185 -2.67 9.14 -12.57
C LEU A 185 -2.60 7.97 -13.56
N GLN A 186 -1.41 7.39 -13.81
CA GLN A 186 -1.27 6.21 -14.67
C GLN A 186 -1.99 4.98 -14.07
N PHE A 187 -1.80 4.70 -12.79
CA PHE A 187 -2.40 3.53 -12.14
C PHE A 187 -3.90 3.72 -11.86
N MET A 188 -4.37 4.94 -11.68
CA MET A 188 -5.79 5.27 -11.54
C MET A 188 -6.62 4.81 -12.73
N LEU A 189 -6.07 4.89 -13.96
CA LEU A 189 -6.74 4.41 -15.17
C LEU A 189 -7.04 2.91 -15.17
N LEU A 190 -6.33 2.14 -14.34
CA LEU A 190 -6.44 0.69 -14.25
C LEU A 190 -7.40 0.23 -13.15
N ALA A 191 -7.86 1.15 -12.29
CA ALA A 191 -8.72 0.84 -11.15
C ALA A 191 -10.20 0.90 -11.52
N ASN A 192 -11.01 0.04 -10.88
CA ASN A 192 -12.47 0.12 -10.92
C ASN A 192 -13.02 0.91 -9.73
N ILE A 193 -12.35 0.82 -8.58
CA ILE A 193 -12.68 1.55 -7.36
C ILE A 193 -11.49 2.44 -7.01
N LEU A 194 -11.74 3.73 -6.89
CA LEU A 194 -10.78 4.73 -6.43
C LEU A 194 -11.22 5.26 -5.06
N LYS A 195 -10.40 5.09 -4.02
CA LYS A 195 -10.57 5.82 -2.77
C LYS A 195 -9.67 7.05 -2.82
N ILE A 196 -10.17 8.20 -2.44
CA ILE A 196 -9.42 9.45 -2.44
C ILE A 196 -9.81 10.31 -1.23
N SER A 197 -8.83 10.91 -0.55
CA SER A 197 -9.08 11.91 0.49
C SER A 197 -9.19 13.32 -0.11
N ASP A 198 -9.63 14.28 0.69
CA ASP A 198 -9.68 15.69 0.34
C ASP A 198 -8.31 16.26 -0.06
N GLU A 199 -7.26 15.95 0.72
CA GLU A 199 -5.88 16.37 0.41
C GLU A 199 -5.35 15.74 -0.89
N GLU A 200 -5.68 14.47 -1.14
CA GLU A 200 -5.31 13.76 -2.35
C GLU A 200 -6.05 14.30 -3.56
N LEU A 201 -7.33 14.65 -3.40
CA LEU A 201 -8.14 15.26 -4.44
C LEU A 201 -7.50 16.54 -4.97
N GLU A 202 -7.18 17.48 -4.07
CA GLU A 202 -6.58 18.75 -4.44
C GLU A 202 -5.22 18.53 -5.14
N PHE A 203 -4.40 17.65 -4.61
CA PHE A 203 -3.09 17.35 -5.20
C PHE A 203 -3.19 16.77 -6.62
N LEU A 204 -4.13 15.86 -6.85
CA LEU A 204 -4.25 15.15 -8.13
C LEU A 204 -4.97 15.99 -9.19
N THR A 205 -6.01 16.72 -8.80
CA THR A 205 -6.91 17.41 -9.73
C THR A 205 -6.68 18.92 -9.82
N GLY A 206 -6.03 19.51 -8.80
CA GLY A 206 -5.82 20.96 -8.67
C GLY A 206 -7.06 21.70 -8.15
N THR A 207 -8.06 20.99 -7.66
CA THR A 207 -9.26 21.58 -7.04
C THR A 207 -9.67 20.79 -5.78
N ALA A 208 -10.11 21.50 -4.75
CA ALA A 208 -10.70 20.93 -3.55
C ALA A 208 -12.21 20.66 -3.71
N ASP A 209 -12.83 21.13 -4.78
CA ASP A 209 -14.25 20.90 -5.09
C ASP A 209 -14.42 19.54 -5.75
N ILE A 210 -15.05 18.60 -5.03
CA ILE A 210 -15.29 17.24 -5.51
C ILE A 210 -16.17 17.23 -6.77
N GLU A 211 -17.17 18.08 -6.87
CA GLU A 211 -18.08 18.15 -8.03
C GLU A 211 -17.30 18.55 -9.28
N ALA A 212 -16.43 19.55 -9.16
CA ALA A 212 -15.57 20.01 -10.25
C ALA A 212 -14.50 18.97 -10.65
N ALA A 213 -14.10 18.11 -9.72
CA ALA A 213 -13.10 17.07 -9.93
C ALA A 213 -13.66 15.79 -10.59
N LEU A 214 -14.96 15.51 -10.50
CA LEU A 214 -15.57 14.26 -10.99
C LEU A 214 -15.12 13.84 -12.40
N PRO A 215 -15.06 14.73 -13.41
CA PRO A 215 -14.62 14.35 -14.76
C PRO A 215 -13.15 13.85 -14.81
N GLN A 216 -12.32 14.24 -13.83
CA GLN A 216 -10.93 13.83 -13.73
C GLN A 216 -10.76 12.54 -12.91
N LEU A 217 -11.77 12.16 -12.10
CA LEU A 217 -11.77 10.96 -11.27
C LEU A 217 -12.39 9.75 -11.99
N PHE A 218 -13.47 9.96 -12.75
CA PHE A 218 -14.11 8.90 -13.54
C PHE A 218 -13.43 8.76 -14.91
N VAL A 219 -12.16 8.32 -14.88
CA VAL A 219 -11.33 8.09 -16.07
C VAL A 219 -10.90 6.62 -16.15
N GLY A 220 -10.51 6.16 -17.36
CA GLY A 220 -10.15 4.76 -17.58
C GLY A 220 -11.30 3.83 -17.18
N ASP A 221 -11.03 2.89 -16.28
CA ASP A 221 -12.00 1.88 -15.83
C ASP A 221 -12.67 2.23 -14.49
N VAL A 222 -12.50 3.43 -13.96
CA VAL A 222 -13.08 3.86 -12.67
C VAL A 222 -14.60 3.93 -12.74
N GLN A 223 -15.27 3.15 -11.90
CA GLN A 223 -16.72 3.04 -11.79
C GLN A 223 -17.26 3.52 -10.44
N LEU A 224 -16.41 3.55 -9.42
CA LEU A 224 -16.77 3.99 -8.07
C LEU A 224 -15.63 4.83 -7.48
N VAL A 225 -16.00 5.99 -6.94
CA VAL A 225 -15.10 6.85 -6.17
C VAL A 225 -15.58 6.92 -4.73
N LEU A 226 -14.69 6.60 -3.79
CA LEU A 226 -14.90 6.73 -2.35
C LEU A 226 -14.13 7.97 -1.87
N TYR A 227 -14.86 9.05 -1.66
CA TYR A 227 -14.29 10.31 -1.17
C TYR A 227 -14.38 10.39 0.34
N THR A 228 -13.24 10.67 1.01
CA THR A 228 -13.14 10.76 2.47
C THR A 228 -12.69 12.15 2.89
N CYS A 229 -13.30 12.68 3.95
CA CYS A 229 -13.05 14.03 4.47
C CYS A 229 -12.57 13.90 5.93
N GLY A 230 -11.26 13.69 6.11
CA GLY A 230 -10.59 13.65 7.42
C GLY A 230 -11.00 12.53 8.36
#